data_8a893631e2a4aed60acd0248d4ab16bb
#
_entry.id   8a893631e2a4aed60acd0248d4ab16bb
#
_cell.length_a   1.000
_cell.length_b   1.000
_cell.length_c   1.000
_cell.angle_alpha   90.00
_cell.angle_beta   90.00
_cell.angle_gamma   90.00
#
_symmetry.space_group_name_H-M   'P 1'
#
loop_
_entity.id
_entity.type
_entity.pdbx_description
1 polymer ?
#
loop_
_entity_poly.entity_id
_entity_poly.type
_entity_poly.pdbx_seq_one_letter_code
_entity_poly.pdbx_strand_id
1 'polypeptide(L)'
;MSKRHFLEFEQPVAELEAKIEELRYVQNESAVDISEEIDRLSKKSLLLTKDIYSGLSPWQVTQIARHPQRPYTLDYVAHVFTEYQELHGDRHYADDQSIVGGLARFNGQACMVIGHQKGRDTKERTLRNFGMARPEGYRKALRLMKLAEKFGLPVFSFVDTPGAYPGIGAEERGQSEAIGRNIFEMAQLEVPIIATIIGEGGSGGALAISVADQVLMLQYSVYSVISPEGCASILWKTSERAPDAAEALGITAHRLKALGVIDKVVSEPVGGAQRDVPWMAAQLKRGLVDALRQISDLKTRDLLERRYQRLRSYGRFNDTTDR
;
A
#
# COMPACT_ATOMS: atom_id res chain seq x y z
N MET A 1 8.61 9.37 22.67
CA MET A 1 8.21 9.39 21.25
C MET A 1 9.32 8.79 20.42
N SER A 2 9.07 7.91 19.45
CA SER A 2 10.12 7.42 18.56
C SER A 2 10.66 8.59 17.73
N LYS A 3 12.00 8.67 17.59
CA LYS A 3 12.66 9.71 16.79
C LYS A 3 12.11 9.67 15.35
N ARG A 4 11.71 10.83 14.80
CA ARG A 4 11.28 10.93 13.40
C ARG A 4 12.41 10.50 12.48
N HIS A 5 12.10 9.67 11.50
CA HIS A 5 13.01 9.32 10.42
C HIS A 5 12.77 10.27 9.25
N PHE A 6 13.86 10.74 8.64
CA PHE A 6 13.83 11.59 7.45
C PHE A 6 14.62 10.94 6.34
N LEU A 7 14.10 10.99 5.12
CA LEU A 7 14.80 10.56 3.92
C LEU A 7 15.85 11.61 3.51
N GLU A 8 16.79 11.23 2.66
CA GLU A 8 17.90 12.12 2.25
C GLU A 8 17.40 13.46 1.69
N PHE A 9 16.40 13.43 0.83
CA PHE A 9 15.84 14.65 0.24
C PHE A 9 15.01 15.51 1.24
N GLU A 10 14.67 14.96 2.39
CA GLU A 10 14.02 15.68 3.50
C GLU A 10 15.01 16.33 4.47
N GLN A 11 16.33 16.21 4.24
CA GLN A 11 17.36 16.73 5.17
C GLN A 11 17.17 18.20 5.54
N PRO A 12 16.80 19.12 4.61
CA PRO A 12 16.54 20.51 4.97
C PRO A 12 15.36 20.69 5.97
N VAL A 13 14.36 19.80 5.91
CA VAL A 13 13.26 19.77 6.88
C VAL A 13 13.73 19.20 8.21
N ALA A 14 14.56 18.15 8.19
CA ALA A 14 15.12 17.55 9.40
C ALA A 14 15.92 18.55 10.24
N GLU A 15 16.72 19.41 9.59
CA GLU A 15 17.50 20.48 10.24
C GLU A 15 16.60 21.50 10.92
N LEU A 16 15.50 21.93 10.27
CA LEU A 16 14.53 22.83 10.86
C LEU A 16 13.79 22.21 12.05
N GLU A 17 13.38 20.95 11.92
CA GLU A 17 12.68 20.23 13.00
C GLU A 17 13.59 20.01 14.22
N ALA A 18 14.88 19.70 14.00
CA ALA A 18 15.86 19.59 15.08
C ALA A 18 16.01 20.93 15.84
N LYS A 19 16.09 22.04 15.10
CA LYS A 19 16.18 23.38 15.71
C LYS A 19 14.91 23.74 16.49
N ILE A 20 13.74 23.37 15.98
CA ILE A 20 12.46 23.57 16.68
C ILE A 20 12.44 22.76 18.00
N GLU A 21 12.94 21.51 18.00
CA GLU A 21 13.02 20.68 19.20
C GLU A 21 13.98 21.27 20.24
N GLU A 22 15.13 21.78 19.81
CA GLU A 22 16.10 22.47 20.69
C GLU A 22 15.44 23.69 21.35
N LEU A 23 14.73 24.53 20.58
CA LEU A 23 14.04 25.68 21.13
C LEU A 23 12.94 25.31 22.13
N ARG A 24 12.16 24.28 21.83
CA ARG A 24 11.15 23.75 22.76
C ARG A 24 11.77 23.27 24.08
N TYR A 25 12.93 22.63 24.00
CA TYR A 25 13.67 22.19 25.20
C TYR A 25 14.09 23.38 26.03
N VAL A 26 14.71 24.42 25.41
CA VAL A 26 15.13 25.65 26.09
C VAL A 26 13.93 26.39 26.70
N GLN A 27 12.79 26.46 26.01
CA GLN A 27 11.56 27.10 26.51
C GLN A 27 11.04 26.40 27.78
N ASN A 28 11.14 25.08 27.86
CA ASN A 28 10.70 24.32 29.02
C ASN A 28 11.63 24.50 30.25
N GLU A 29 12.91 24.83 30.01
CA GLU A 29 13.92 24.98 31.09
C GLU A 29 14.14 26.44 31.51
N SER A 30 13.68 27.40 30.72
CA SER A 30 13.90 28.84 30.97
C SER A 30 12.60 29.62 31.00
N ALA A 31 12.61 30.78 31.69
CA ALA A 31 11.47 31.71 31.71
C ALA A 31 11.37 32.61 30.45
N VAL A 32 12.15 32.27 29.42
CA VAL A 32 12.17 33.04 28.15
C VAL A 32 11.06 32.53 27.24
N ASP A 33 10.15 33.42 26.85
CA ASP A 33 9.11 33.12 25.85
C ASP A 33 9.70 33.22 24.43
N ILE A 34 9.84 32.07 23.77
CA ILE A 34 10.33 31.93 22.40
C ILE A 34 9.27 31.33 21.46
N SER A 35 7.99 31.39 21.88
CA SER A 35 6.86 30.78 21.15
C SER A 35 6.73 31.33 19.72
N GLU A 36 6.93 32.64 19.51
CA GLU A 36 6.86 33.27 18.18
C GLU A 36 7.91 32.71 17.21
N GLU A 37 9.13 32.46 17.70
CA GLU A 37 10.20 31.88 16.88
C GLU A 37 9.93 30.43 16.54
N ILE A 38 9.43 29.63 17.50
CA ILE A 38 8.99 28.25 17.28
C ILE A 38 7.87 28.20 16.22
N ASP A 39 6.90 29.08 16.31
CA ASP A 39 5.79 29.16 15.35
C ASP A 39 6.29 29.58 13.96
N ARG A 40 7.22 30.54 13.87
CA ARG A 40 7.84 30.98 12.63
C ARG A 40 8.57 29.81 11.93
N LEU A 41 9.41 29.09 12.69
CA LEU A 41 10.16 27.96 12.17
C LEU A 41 9.24 26.79 11.79
N SER A 42 8.19 26.52 12.57
CA SER A 42 7.21 25.48 12.26
C SER A 42 6.45 25.76 10.96
N LYS A 43 6.05 27.00 10.72
CA LYS A 43 5.46 27.43 9.44
C LYS A 43 6.44 27.28 8.29
N LYS A 44 7.71 27.64 8.50
CA LYS A 44 8.77 27.48 7.49
C LYS A 44 9.01 25.99 7.17
N SER A 45 9.07 25.13 8.19
CA SER A 45 9.21 23.67 8.01
C SER A 45 8.05 23.11 7.18
N LEU A 46 6.81 23.48 7.50
CA LEU A 46 5.64 23.06 6.74
C LEU A 46 5.66 23.52 5.28
N LEU A 47 6.03 24.77 5.01
CA LEU A 47 6.12 25.29 3.65
C LEU A 47 7.22 24.59 2.85
N LEU A 48 8.39 24.39 3.45
CA LEU A 48 9.50 23.66 2.82
C LEU A 48 9.12 22.22 2.53
N THR A 49 8.43 21.56 3.46
CA THR A 49 7.93 20.19 3.22
C THR A 49 6.94 20.17 2.05
N LYS A 50 6.01 21.11 1.97
CA LYS A 50 5.08 21.22 0.83
C LYS A 50 5.81 21.42 -0.49
N ASP A 51 6.82 22.26 -0.52
CA ASP A 51 7.61 22.56 -1.72
C ASP A 51 8.34 21.29 -2.19
N ILE A 52 9.08 20.63 -1.31
CA ILE A 52 9.76 19.36 -1.62
C ILE A 52 8.76 18.30 -2.14
N TYR A 53 7.62 18.13 -1.46
CA TYR A 53 6.63 17.10 -1.80
C TYR A 53 5.81 17.42 -3.06
N SER A 54 5.84 18.67 -3.52
CA SER A 54 5.21 19.07 -4.79
C SER A 54 6.00 18.65 -6.02
N GLY A 55 7.32 18.45 -5.88
CA GLY A 55 8.25 18.15 -6.97
C GLY A 55 8.93 16.78 -6.88
N LEU A 56 8.37 15.82 -6.15
CA LEU A 56 8.97 14.50 -5.97
C LEU A 56 9.13 13.73 -7.29
N SER A 57 10.32 13.20 -7.52
CA SER A 57 10.56 12.24 -8.60
C SER A 57 9.91 10.87 -8.28
N PRO A 58 9.63 10.01 -9.27
CA PRO A 58 9.13 8.65 -9.05
C PRO A 58 10.03 7.81 -8.15
N TRP A 59 11.33 8.04 -8.18
CA TRP A 59 12.27 7.40 -7.28
C TRP A 59 12.09 7.86 -5.82
N GLN A 60 11.94 9.15 -5.58
CA GLN A 60 11.65 9.68 -4.24
C GLN A 60 10.29 9.18 -3.72
N VAL A 61 9.27 9.07 -4.58
CA VAL A 61 7.99 8.43 -4.21
C VAL A 61 8.21 6.97 -3.82
N THR A 62 9.06 6.23 -4.52
CA THR A 62 9.42 4.85 -4.16
C THR A 62 10.07 4.79 -2.76
N GLN A 63 10.96 5.72 -2.44
CA GLN A 63 11.58 5.82 -1.12
C GLN A 63 10.54 6.12 -0.02
N ILE A 64 9.57 7.00 -0.28
CA ILE A 64 8.45 7.26 0.65
C ILE A 64 7.56 6.03 0.82
N ALA A 65 7.23 5.30 -0.25
CA ALA A 65 6.47 4.06 -0.18
C ALA A 65 7.12 3.02 0.74
N ARG A 66 8.46 3.03 0.83
CA ARG A 66 9.29 2.16 1.66
C ARG A 66 9.65 2.75 3.01
N HIS A 67 9.16 3.94 3.34
CA HIS A 67 9.55 4.63 4.57
C HIS A 67 9.31 3.75 5.81
N PRO A 68 10.32 3.58 6.72
CA PRO A 68 10.24 2.62 7.82
C PRO A 68 9.12 2.92 8.85
N GLN A 69 8.64 4.16 8.91
CA GLN A 69 7.54 4.58 9.78
C GLN A 69 6.19 4.66 9.04
N ARG A 70 6.13 4.29 7.76
CA ARG A 70 4.87 4.26 7.01
C ARG A 70 3.90 3.27 7.65
N PRO A 71 2.60 3.61 7.78
CA PRO A 71 1.60 2.70 8.33
C PRO A 71 1.47 1.43 7.48
N TYR A 72 1.35 0.28 8.15
CA TYR A 72 1.11 -1.02 7.54
C TYR A 72 -0.36 -1.43 7.68
N THR A 73 -0.74 -2.58 7.18
CA THR A 73 -2.13 -3.08 7.18
C THR A 73 -2.76 -3.04 8.57
N LEU A 74 -2.09 -3.56 9.60
CA LEU A 74 -2.65 -3.60 10.95
C LEU A 74 -2.82 -2.21 11.58
N ASP A 75 -2.00 -1.22 11.20
CA ASP A 75 -2.19 0.17 11.63
C ASP A 75 -3.51 0.73 11.06
N TYR A 76 -3.80 0.47 9.78
CA TYR A 76 -5.06 0.88 9.16
C TYR A 76 -6.24 0.10 9.71
N VAL A 77 -6.09 -1.21 9.97
CA VAL A 77 -7.14 -2.03 10.59
C VAL A 77 -7.59 -1.42 11.91
N ALA A 78 -6.65 -1.05 12.77
CA ALA A 78 -6.93 -0.47 14.08
C ALA A 78 -7.70 0.86 14.03
N HIS A 79 -7.59 1.64 12.95
CA HIS A 79 -8.21 2.96 12.82
C HIS A 79 -9.49 2.96 11.96
N VAL A 80 -9.59 2.02 11.01
CA VAL A 80 -10.66 2.03 9.98
C VAL A 80 -11.77 1.05 10.31
N PHE A 81 -11.43 -0.08 10.92
CA PHE A 81 -12.34 -1.19 11.21
C PHE A 81 -12.56 -1.36 12.72
N THR A 82 -13.59 -2.10 13.07
CA THR A 82 -13.87 -2.52 14.44
C THR A 82 -14.03 -4.03 14.52
N GLU A 83 -13.93 -4.60 15.72
CA GLU A 83 -14.13 -6.03 15.99
C GLU A 83 -13.27 -6.94 15.09
N TYR A 84 -12.03 -6.54 14.80
CA TYR A 84 -11.13 -7.35 13.97
C TYR A 84 -10.73 -8.63 14.69
N GLN A 85 -11.00 -9.77 14.03
CA GLN A 85 -10.62 -11.10 14.49
C GLN A 85 -9.74 -11.76 13.42
N GLU A 86 -8.45 -11.87 13.71
CA GLU A 86 -7.49 -12.48 12.79
C GLU A 86 -7.72 -13.99 12.64
N LEU A 87 -7.58 -14.50 11.41
CA LEU A 87 -7.73 -15.91 11.06
C LEU A 87 -6.43 -16.42 10.43
N HIS A 88 -5.81 -17.38 11.06
CA HIS A 88 -4.49 -17.92 10.72
C HIS A 88 -4.53 -19.19 9.89
N GLY A 89 -3.42 -19.43 9.15
CA GLY A 89 -3.11 -20.67 8.45
C GLY A 89 -3.87 -20.88 7.13
N ASP A 90 -3.24 -21.64 6.23
CA ASP A 90 -3.78 -21.95 4.89
C ASP A 90 -4.64 -23.23 4.85
N ARG A 91 -4.70 -24.00 5.94
CA ARG A 91 -5.36 -25.33 6.03
C ARG A 91 -4.73 -26.36 5.10
N HIS A 92 -3.49 -26.17 4.73
CA HIS A 92 -2.76 -27.05 3.82
C HIS A 92 -1.34 -27.35 4.31
N TYR A 93 -0.56 -26.33 4.67
CA TYR A 93 0.81 -26.48 5.11
C TYR A 93 1.12 -25.71 6.40
N ALA A 94 0.98 -24.38 6.42
CA ALA A 94 1.36 -23.55 7.56
C ALA A 94 0.62 -22.20 7.58
N ASP A 95 0.95 -21.38 8.58
CA ASP A 95 0.65 -19.95 8.56
C ASP A 95 1.82 -19.17 7.97
N ASP A 96 1.52 -18.03 7.32
CA ASP A 96 2.51 -17.03 6.88
C ASP A 96 2.08 -15.66 7.37
N GLN A 97 2.88 -15.11 8.29
CA GLN A 97 2.58 -13.82 8.94
C GLN A 97 2.88 -12.59 8.06
N SER A 98 3.40 -12.78 6.85
CA SER A 98 3.54 -11.70 5.86
C SER A 98 2.21 -11.29 5.23
N ILE A 99 1.18 -12.15 5.31
CA ILE A 99 -0.21 -11.80 5.04
C ILE A 99 -1.00 -11.96 6.34
N VAL A 100 -1.70 -10.90 6.71
CA VAL A 100 -2.68 -10.90 7.79
C VAL A 100 -4.08 -10.85 7.18
N GLY A 101 -5.07 -11.42 7.88
CA GLY A 101 -6.45 -11.32 7.40
C GLY A 101 -7.42 -11.89 8.41
N GLY A 102 -8.66 -11.43 8.34
CA GLY A 102 -9.68 -11.82 9.29
C GLY A 102 -11.01 -11.12 9.08
N LEU A 103 -11.96 -11.48 9.91
CA LEU A 103 -13.26 -10.84 9.98
C LEU A 103 -13.17 -9.49 10.72
N ALA A 104 -13.94 -8.52 10.26
CA ALA A 104 -14.03 -7.21 10.88
C ALA A 104 -15.40 -6.58 10.64
N ARG A 105 -15.62 -5.37 11.21
CA ARG A 105 -16.74 -4.53 10.82
C ARG A 105 -16.26 -3.22 10.19
N PHE A 106 -16.84 -2.90 9.04
CA PHE A 106 -16.69 -1.62 8.38
C PHE A 106 -18.00 -0.83 8.48
N ASN A 107 -18.02 0.26 9.23
CA ASN A 107 -19.25 1.03 9.55
C ASN A 107 -20.41 0.14 10.06
N GLY A 108 -20.11 -0.82 10.92
CA GLY A 108 -21.08 -1.76 11.49
C GLY A 108 -21.41 -2.97 10.61
N GLN A 109 -21.08 -2.96 9.33
CA GLN A 109 -21.27 -4.08 8.40
C GLN A 109 -20.11 -5.08 8.48
N ALA A 110 -20.40 -6.37 8.57
CA ALA A 110 -19.38 -7.41 8.56
C ALA A 110 -18.63 -7.42 7.20
N CYS A 111 -17.33 -7.64 7.27
CA CYS A 111 -16.45 -7.68 6.10
C CYS A 111 -15.26 -8.61 6.33
N MET A 112 -14.55 -8.93 5.26
CA MET A 112 -13.26 -9.61 5.29
C MET A 112 -12.15 -8.59 5.00
N VAL A 113 -11.11 -8.59 5.84
CA VAL A 113 -9.90 -7.78 5.64
C VAL A 113 -8.72 -8.70 5.39
N ILE A 114 -7.91 -8.40 4.38
CA ILE A 114 -6.70 -9.14 4.02
C ILE A 114 -5.62 -8.11 3.67
N GLY A 115 -4.36 -8.35 4.02
CA GLY A 115 -3.31 -7.43 3.59
C GLY A 115 -1.90 -7.93 3.90
N HIS A 116 -0.95 -7.34 3.21
CA HIS A 116 0.47 -7.56 3.52
C HIS A 116 0.83 -6.83 4.80
N GLN A 117 1.66 -7.45 5.62
CA GLN A 117 2.19 -6.88 6.84
C GLN A 117 3.70 -6.99 6.86
N LYS A 118 4.36 -5.84 6.96
CA LYS A 118 5.80 -5.72 7.21
C LYS A 118 6.06 -5.57 8.72
N GLY A 119 7.27 -5.79 9.15
CA GLY A 119 7.68 -5.61 10.54
C GLY A 119 8.31 -4.24 10.81
N ARG A 120 8.23 -3.78 12.06
CA ARG A 120 8.82 -2.52 12.51
C ARG A 120 10.29 -2.67 12.87
N ASP A 121 10.64 -3.74 13.57
CA ASP A 121 12.00 -4.06 13.96
C ASP A 121 12.55 -5.28 13.19
N THR A 122 13.81 -5.61 13.39
CA THR A 122 14.49 -6.71 12.69
C THR A 122 13.83 -8.06 12.97
N LYS A 123 13.39 -8.31 14.21
CA LYS A 123 12.75 -9.57 14.60
C LYS A 123 11.40 -9.73 13.90
N GLU A 124 10.58 -8.69 13.95
CA GLU A 124 9.27 -8.70 13.30
C GLU A 124 9.41 -8.75 11.77
N ARG A 125 10.36 -8.02 11.17
CA ARG A 125 10.64 -8.09 9.73
C ARG A 125 11.04 -9.50 9.29
N THR A 126 11.88 -10.18 10.05
CA THR A 126 12.26 -11.57 9.77
C THR A 126 11.05 -12.51 9.87
N LEU A 127 10.24 -12.36 10.92
CA LEU A 127 9.04 -13.17 11.15
C LEU A 127 8.03 -13.02 10.01
N ARG A 128 7.85 -11.78 9.50
CA ARG A 128 6.94 -11.44 8.40
C ARG A 128 7.62 -11.48 7.03
N ASN A 129 8.82 -12.05 6.95
CA ASN A 129 9.60 -12.18 5.73
C ASN A 129 9.65 -10.89 4.90
N PHE A 130 9.79 -9.73 5.57
CA PHE A 130 9.84 -8.39 4.95
C PHE A 130 8.59 -8.03 4.10
N GLY A 131 7.45 -8.68 4.35
CA GLY A 131 6.23 -8.53 3.57
C GLY A 131 6.21 -9.34 2.28
N MET A 132 7.18 -10.22 2.07
CA MET A 132 7.24 -11.14 0.93
C MET A 132 6.55 -12.45 1.29
N ALA A 133 5.31 -12.62 0.82
CA ALA A 133 4.53 -13.79 1.17
C ALA A 133 5.06 -15.08 0.49
N ARG A 134 4.96 -16.16 1.24
CA ARG A 134 5.16 -17.53 0.79
C ARG A 134 3.84 -18.10 0.24
N PRO A 135 3.85 -19.27 -0.43
CA PRO A 135 2.62 -19.89 -0.98
C PRO A 135 1.49 -20.02 0.03
N GLU A 136 1.81 -20.38 1.28
CA GLU A 136 0.85 -20.52 2.36
C GLU A 136 0.17 -19.19 2.74
N GLY A 137 0.83 -18.05 2.57
CA GLY A 137 0.22 -16.73 2.74
C GLY A 137 -0.84 -16.45 1.68
N TYR A 138 -0.55 -16.74 0.42
CA TYR A 138 -1.52 -16.58 -0.68
C TYR A 138 -2.66 -17.56 -0.57
N ARG A 139 -2.41 -18.83 -0.19
CA ARG A 139 -3.48 -19.81 0.06
C ARG A 139 -4.37 -19.42 1.24
N LYS A 140 -3.77 -18.82 2.31
CA LYS A 140 -4.55 -18.25 3.41
C LYS A 140 -5.46 -17.12 2.90
N ALA A 141 -4.92 -16.19 2.10
CA ALA A 141 -5.70 -15.12 1.50
C ALA A 141 -6.88 -15.67 0.68
N LEU A 142 -6.65 -16.67 -0.18
CA LEU A 142 -7.71 -17.33 -0.95
C LEU A 142 -8.76 -17.95 -0.05
N ARG A 143 -8.34 -18.69 0.97
CA ARG A 143 -9.26 -19.30 1.94
C ARG A 143 -10.18 -18.27 2.58
N LEU A 144 -9.63 -17.10 2.95
CA LEU A 144 -10.40 -16.01 3.55
C LEU A 144 -11.35 -15.35 2.53
N MET A 145 -10.93 -15.20 1.28
CA MET A 145 -11.78 -14.70 0.19
C MET A 145 -12.95 -15.66 -0.08
N LYS A 146 -12.70 -16.96 -0.11
CA LYS A 146 -13.77 -17.96 -0.25
C LYS A 146 -14.71 -18.02 0.97
N LEU A 147 -14.19 -17.74 2.16
CA LEU A 147 -15.02 -17.59 3.35
C LEU A 147 -15.91 -16.33 3.24
N ALA A 148 -15.37 -15.22 2.76
CA ALA A 148 -16.12 -14.00 2.49
C ALA A 148 -17.24 -14.22 1.47
N GLU A 149 -16.94 -14.89 0.36
CA GLU A 149 -17.92 -15.27 -0.67
C GLU A 149 -19.07 -16.10 -0.08
N LYS A 150 -18.75 -17.13 0.71
CA LYS A 150 -19.74 -18.00 1.35
C LYS A 150 -20.74 -17.24 2.22
N PHE A 151 -20.31 -16.15 2.86
CA PHE A 151 -21.15 -15.36 3.75
C PHE A 151 -21.60 -14.00 3.16
N GLY A 152 -21.34 -13.76 1.88
CA GLY A 152 -21.72 -12.52 1.20
C GLY A 152 -21.03 -11.29 1.75
N LEU A 153 -19.77 -11.39 2.23
CA LEU A 153 -19.03 -10.32 2.85
C LEU A 153 -18.16 -9.59 1.83
N PRO A 154 -18.15 -8.24 1.81
CA PRO A 154 -17.18 -7.50 1.00
C PRO A 154 -15.75 -7.76 1.50
N VAL A 155 -14.81 -7.79 0.55
CA VAL A 155 -13.38 -7.99 0.81
C VAL A 155 -12.64 -6.66 0.66
N PHE A 156 -11.89 -6.28 1.69
CA PHE A 156 -10.95 -5.18 1.67
C PHE A 156 -9.52 -5.74 1.68
N SER A 157 -8.76 -5.47 0.63
CA SER A 157 -7.39 -5.93 0.47
C SER A 157 -6.40 -4.76 0.54
N PHE A 158 -5.33 -4.92 1.33
CA PHE A 158 -4.27 -3.92 1.51
C PHE A 158 -2.94 -4.46 0.99
N VAL A 159 -2.38 -3.78 -0.01
CA VAL A 159 -1.17 -4.22 -0.69
C VAL A 159 0.03 -3.41 -0.21
N ASP A 160 1.03 -4.10 0.36
CA ASP A 160 2.31 -3.53 0.74
C ASP A 160 3.41 -4.61 0.74
N THR A 161 3.91 -4.94 -0.43
CA THR A 161 4.95 -5.96 -0.64
C THR A 161 5.94 -5.55 -1.73
N PRO A 162 7.24 -5.80 -1.56
CA PRO A 162 8.20 -5.67 -2.66
C PRO A 162 8.04 -6.77 -3.73
N GLY A 163 7.30 -7.84 -3.43
CA GLY A 163 7.06 -8.98 -4.30
C GLY A 163 6.80 -10.26 -3.51
N ALA A 164 6.57 -11.36 -4.22
CA ALA A 164 6.47 -12.69 -3.63
C ALA A 164 7.85 -13.20 -3.20
N TYR A 165 7.91 -14.05 -2.17
CA TYR A 165 9.15 -14.66 -1.73
C TYR A 165 9.76 -15.58 -2.81
N PRO A 166 11.02 -15.36 -3.25
CA PRO A 166 11.62 -16.09 -4.36
C PRO A 166 12.48 -17.30 -3.92
N GLY A 167 12.36 -17.73 -2.66
CA GLY A 167 13.21 -18.79 -2.11
C GLY A 167 12.81 -20.20 -2.58
N ILE A 168 13.74 -21.17 -2.44
CA ILE A 168 13.56 -22.57 -2.82
C ILE A 168 12.29 -23.16 -2.22
N GLY A 169 12.04 -22.96 -0.92
CA GLY A 169 10.84 -23.46 -0.26
C GLY A 169 9.53 -22.87 -0.78
N ALA A 170 9.55 -21.70 -1.42
CA ALA A 170 8.39 -21.16 -2.11
C ALA A 170 8.14 -21.90 -3.43
N GLU A 171 9.18 -22.17 -4.19
CA GLU A 171 9.11 -22.94 -5.43
C GLU A 171 8.59 -24.37 -5.15
N GLU A 172 9.18 -25.06 -4.18
CA GLU A 172 8.78 -26.41 -3.76
C GLU A 172 7.31 -26.49 -3.32
N ARG A 173 6.75 -25.42 -2.75
CA ARG A 173 5.36 -25.40 -2.27
C ARG A 173 4.38 -24.69 -3.20
N GLY A 174 4.80 -24.41 -4.46
CA GLY A 174 3.93 -23.93 -5.52
C GLY A 174 3.61 -22.45 -5.46
N GLN A 175 4.63 -21.58 -5.39
CA GLN A 175 4.46 -20.11 -5.34
C GLN A 175 3.67 -19.57 -6.54
N SER A 176 4.03 -19.97 -7.75
CA SER A 176 3.36 -19.51 -8.96
C SER A 176 1.92 -20.03 -9.06
N GLU A 177 1.66 -21.27 -8.62
CA GLU A 177 0.30 -21.81 -8.55
C GLU A 177 -0.55 -21.01 -7.55
N ALA A 178 -0.05 -20.76 -6.34
CA ALA A 178 -0.78 -20.05 -5.30
C ALA A 178 -1.14 -18.61 -5.75
N ILE A 179 -0.22 -17.91 -6.42
CA ILE A 179 -0.46 -16.58 -6.99
C ILE A 179 -1.46 -16.64 -8.13
N GLY A 180 -1.23 -17.53 -9.12
CA GLY A 180 -2.09 -17.68 -10.30
C GLY A 180 -3.51 -18.09 -9.92
N ARG A 181 -3.65 -18.99 -8.95
CA ARG A 181 -4.94 -19.43 -8.41
C ARG A 181 -5.69 -18.25 -7.77
N ASN A 182 -5.02 -17.43 -6.97
CA ASN A 182 -5.65 -16.25 -6.38
C ASN A 182 -6.17 -15.27 -7.44
N ILE A 183 -5.36 -14.97 -8.47
CA ILE A 183 -5.76 -14.08 -9.58
C ILE A 183 -7.01 -14.62 -10.28
N PHE A 184 -7.02 -15.93 -10.58
CA PHE A 184 -8.12 -16.59 -11.24
C PHE A 184 -9.41 -16.57 -10.39
N GLU A 185 -9.30 -16.93 -9.12
CA GLU A 185 -10.45 -16.99 -8.21
C GLU A 185 -11.00 -15.60 -7.88
N MET A 186 -10.14 -14.61 -7.67
CA MET A 186 -10.57 -13.22 -7.43
C MET A 186 -11.34 -12.65 -8.61
N ALA A 187 -10.97 -13.00 -9.85
CA ALA A 187 -11.71 -12.56 -11.03
C ALA A 187 -13.17 -13.03 -11.04
N GLN A 188 -13.47 -14.13 -10.37
CA GLN A 188 -14.80 -14.76 -10.34
C GLN A 188 -15.52 -14.66 -9.00
N LEU A 189 -14.90 -14.06 -7.98
CA LEU A 189 -15.44 -13.96 -6.63
C LEU A 189 -16.77 -13.18 -6.61
N GLU A 190 -17.84 -13.76 -6.10
CA GLU A 190 -19.20 -13.23 -6.17
C GLU A 190 -19.54 -12.15 -5.12
N VAL A 191 -18.52 -11.55 -4.52
CA VAL A 191 -18.64 -10.46 -3.55
C VAL A 191 -17.81 -9.26 -3.97
N PRO A 192 -18.17 -8.05 -3.49
CA PRO A 192 -17.38 -6.84 -3.74
C PRO A 192 -15.94 -6.96 -3.23
N ILE A 193 -14.97 -6.57 -4.07
CA ILE A 193 -13.55 -6.54 -3.72
C ILE A 193 -13.01 -5.12 -3.93
N ILE A 194 -12.42 -4.56 -2.87
CA ILE A 194 -11.73 -3.26 -2.93
C ILE A 194 -10.28 -3.49 -2.53
N ALA A 195 -9.36 -3.26 -3.46
CA ALA A 195 -7.92 -3.32 -3.19
C ALA A 195 -7.36 -1.91 -2.98
N THR A 196 -6.43 -1.76 -2.05
CA THR A 196 -5.73 -0.50 -1.80
C THR A 196 -4.23 -0.72 -1.73
N ILE A 197 -3.47 -0.07 -2.59
CA ILE A 197 -2.02 -0.06 -2.51
C ILE A 197 -1.63 0.99 -1.47
N ILE A 198 -1.09 0.55 -0.32
CA ILE A 198 -0.77 1.41 0.82
C ILE A 198 0.72 1.76 0.95
N GLY A 199 1.58 1.05 0.22
CA GLY A 199 3.02 1.24 0.18
C GLY A 199 3.59 0.75 -1.15
N GLU A 200 4.26 -0.39 -1.16
CA GLU A 200 4.74 -1.01 -2.38
C GLU A 200 3.75 -2.06 -2.91
N GLY A 201 3.39 -1.96 -4.17
CA GLY A 201 2.66 -3.00 -4.89
C GLY A 201 3.58 -3.72 -5.86
N GLY A 202 4.38 -4.68 -5.37
CA GLY A 202 5.40 -5.35 -6.16
C GLY A 202 4.92 -6.65 -6.83
N SER A 203 4.98 -6.68 -8.17
CA SER A 203 4.92 -7.88 -9.00
C SER A 203 3.71 -8.81 -8.71
N GLY A 204 3.89 -10.11 -8.94
CA GLY A 204 2.89 -11.15 -8.69
C GLY A 204 2.42 -11.21 -7.23
N GLY A 205 3.29 -10.83 -6.28
CA GLY A 205 2.93 -10.75 -4.87
C GLY A 205 1.80 -9.78 -4.60
N ALA A 206 1.84 -8.61 -5.24
CA ALA A 206 0.78 -7.62 -5.18
C ALA A 206 -0.48 -8.10 -5.92
N LEU A 207 -0.32 -8.63 -7.15
CA LEU A 207 -1.43 -9.10 -7.98
C LEU A 207 -2.26 -10.18 -7.29
N ALA A 208 -1.62 -11.07 -6.53
CA ALA A 208 -2.27 -12.19 -5.84
C ALA A 208 -3.38 -11.78 -4.85
N ILE A 209 -3.43 -10.49 -4.46
CA ILE A 209 -4.50 -9.96 -3.60
C ILE A 209 -5.08 -8.63 -4.10
N SER A 210 -4.85 -8.25 -5.36
CA SER A 210 -5.29 -6.95 -5.88
C SER A 210 -6.19 -6.99 -7.13
N VAL A 211 -6.62 -8.16 -7.58
CA VAL A 211 -7.67 -8.26 -8.60
C VAL A 211 -9.01 -7.87 -7.95
N ALA A 212 -9.57 -6.72 -8.33
CA ALA A 212 -10.66 -6.10 -7.58
C ALA A 212 -11.64 -5.33 -8.47
N ASP A 213 -12.82 -5.02 -7.93
CA ASP A 213 -13.82 -4.14 -8.57
C ASP A 213 -13.41 -2.68 -8.53
N GLN A 214 -12.68 -2.30 -7.47
CA GLN A 214 -12.12 -0.97 -7.26
C GLN A 214 -10.69 -1.09 -6.75
N VAL A 215 -9.77 -0.36 -7.36
CA VAL A 215 -8.36 -0.28 -6.93
C VAL A 215 -8.04 1.14 -6.52
N LEU A 216 -7.79 1.34 -5.25
CA LEU A 216 -7.35 2.59 -4.66
C LEU A 216 -5.83 2.55 -4.47
N MET A 217 -5.21 3.71 -4.44
CA MET A 217 -3.78 3.82 -4.19
C MET A 217 -3.49 5.07 -3.38
N LEU A 218 -2.68 4.96 -2.32
CA LEU A 218 -2.24 6.12 -1.58
C LEU A 218 -1.31 6.97 -2.45
N GLN A 219 -1.31 8.27 -2.23
CA GLN A 219 -0.65 9.26 -3.09
C GLN A 219 0.84 8.99 -3.33
N TYR A 220 1.55 8.55 -2.28
CA TYR A 220 2.98 8.26 -2.33
C TYR A 220 3.27 6.76 -2.23
N SER A 221 2.36 5.94 -2.74
CA SER A 221 2.59 4.51 -3.00
C SER A 221 3.14 4.29 -4.39
N VAL A 222 3.66 3.10 -4.65
CA VAL A 222 4.09 2.64 -5.98
C VAL A 222 3.47 1.28 -6.32
N TYR A 223 3.15 1.07 -7.60
CA TYR A 223 2.60 -0.20 -8.08
C TYR A 223 3.26 -0.57 -9.39
N SER A 224 3.95 -1.71 -9.44
CA SER A 224 4.84 -2.07 -10.54
C SER A 224 5.00 -3.57 -10.68
N VAL A 225 5.26 -4.02 -11.91
CA VAL A 225 5.59 -5.42 -12.23
C VAL A 225 6.94 -5.86 -11.66
N ILE A 226 7.86 -4.92 -11.48
CA ILE A 226 9.22 -5.16 -10.98
C ILE A 226 9.70 -3.95 -10.19
N SER A 227 10.62 -4.13 -9.24
CA SER A 227 11.25 -2.99 -8.57
C SER A 227 12.11 -2.17 -9.54
N PRO A 228 12.26 -0.85 -9.33
CA PRO A 228 13.15 -0.03 -10.14
C PRO A 228 14.58 -0.56 -10.22
N GLU A 229 15.11 -1.06 -9.09
CA GLU A 229 16.44 -1.67 -9.01
C GLU A 229 16.54 -2.94 -9.84
N GLY A 230 15.52 -3.80 -9.77
CA GLY A 230 15.45 -5.03 -10.57
C GLY A 230 15.38 -4.72 -12.07
N CYS A 231 14.55 -3.77 -12.46
CA CYS A 231 14.45 -3.28 -13.84
C CYS A 231 15.79 -2.74 -14.33
N ALA A 232 16.44 -1.88 -13.56
CA ALA A 232 17.74 -1.30 -13.89
C ALA A 232 18.82 -2.37 -14.03
N SER A 233 18.84 -3.35 -13.13
CA SER A 233 19.80 -4.46 -13.18
C SER A 233 19.63 -5.33 -14.42
N ILE A 234 18.41 -5.57 -14.86
CA ILE A 234 18.13 -6.36 -16.08
C ILE A 234 18.50 -5.57 -17.34
N LEU A 235 18.06 -4.33 -17.47
CA LEU A 235 18.19 -3.53 -18.69
C LEU A 235 19.58 -2.92 -18.83
N TRP A 236 20.16 -2.40 -17.74
CA TRP A 236 21.41 -1.63 -17.78
C TRP A 236 22.58 -2.30 -17.04
N LYS A 237 22.35 -3.50 -16.45
CA LYS A 237 23.37 -4.26 -15.73
C LYS A 237 23.91 -3.54 -14.48
N THR A 238 23.19 -2.54 -13.96
CA THR A 238 23.51 -1.82 -12.73
C THR A 238 22.24 -1.36 -12.04
N SER A 239 22.17 -1.49 -10.71
CA SER A 239 21.07 -0.97 -9.89
C SER A 239 21.14 0.54 -9.66
N GLU A 240 22.29 1.19 -9.94
CA GLU A 240 22.47 2.64 -9.77
C GLU A 240 21.51 3.46 -10.66
N ARG A 241 21.02 2.87 -11.75
CA ARG A 241 20.03 3.47 -12.64
C ARG A 241 18.57 3.23 -12.20
N ALA A 242 18.34 2.84 -10.95
CA ALA A 242 16.98 2.70 -10.41
C ALA A 242 16.12 3.97 -10.53
N PRO A 243 16.65 5.21 -10.37
CA PRO A 243 15.88 6.42 -10.63
C PRO A 243 15.35 6.52 -12.07
N ASP A 244 16.16 6.18 -13.07
CA ASP A 244 15.75 6.18 -14.48
C ASP A 244 14.67 5.12 -14.75
N ALA A 245 14.82 3.95 -14.13
CA ALA A 245 13.84 2.88 -14.22
C ALA A 245 12.50 3.27 -13.57
N ALA A 246 12.53 3.95 -12.42
CA ALA A 246 11.32 4.41 -11.74
C ALA A 246 10.53 5.40 -12.62
N GLU A 247 11.22 6.30 -13.31
CA GLU A 247 10.61 7.23 -14.26
C GLU A 247 10.00 6.51 -15.45
N ALA A 248 10.77 5.62 -16.10
CA ALA A 248 10.34 4.90 -17.30
C ALA A 248 9.15 3.95 -17.04
N LEU A 249 9.11 3.31 -15.87
CA LEU A 249 8.05 2.36 -15.50
C LEU A 249 6.70 3.05 -15.20
N GLY A 250 6.67 4.34 -14.88
CA GLY A 250 5.44 5.08 -14.63
C GLY A 250 4.64 4.59 -13.42
N ILE A 251 5.30 4.22 -12.33
CA ILE A 251 4.79 3.45 -11.18
C ILE A 251 4.00 4.25 -10.13
N THR A 252 3.92 5.57 -10.27
CA THR A 252 3.29 6.45 -9.29
C THR A 252 1.77 6.48 -9.40
N ALA A 253 1.08 6.80 -8.30
CA ALA A 253 -0.38 6.79 -8.22
C ALA A 253 -1.04 7.69 -9.28
N HIS A 254 -0.54 8.90 -9.49
CA HIS A 254 -1.10 9.82 -10.48
C HIS A 254 -0.92 9.30 -11.92
N ARG A 255 0.24 8.71 -12.23
CA ARG A 255 0.51 8.14 -13.55
C ARG A 255 -0.39 6.93 -13.81
N LEU A 256 -0.52 6.02 -12.84
CA LEU A 256 -1.37 4.84 -12.97
C LEU A 256 -2.86 5.18 -13.04
N LYS A 257 -3.28 6.26 -12.36
CA LYS A 257 -4.63 6.80 -12.51
C LYS A 257 -4.88 7.32 -13.92
N ALA A 258 -3.95 8.06 -14.49
CA ALA A 258 -4.03 8.56 -15.86
C ALA A 258 -4.08 7.42 -16.90
N LEU A 259 -3.38 6.31 -16.63
CA LEU A 259 -3.38 5.10 -17.47
C LEU A 259 -4.61 4.21 -17.26
N GLY A 260 -5.50 4.53 -16.30
CA GLY A 260 -6.69 3.75 -16.00
C GLY A 260 -6.42 2.43 -15.25
N VAL A 261 -5.22 2.23 -14.71
CA VAL A 261 -4.85 1.02 -13.93
C VAL A 261 -5.50 1.04 -12.56
N ILE A 262 -5.61 2.22 -11.94
CA ILE A 262 -6.28 2.42 -10.64
C ILE A 262 -7.48 3.37 -10.77
N ASP A 263 -8.44 3.27 -9.83
CA ASP A 263 -9.67 4.06 -9.86
C ASP A 263 -9.56 5.37 -9.09
N LYS A 264 -8.82 5.38 -7.99
CA LYS A 264 -8.76 6.54 -7.11
C LYS A 264 -7.40 6.67 -6.43
N VAL A 265 -6.87 7.89 -6.44
CA VAL A 265 -5.75 8.29 -5.59
C VAL A 265 -6.31 8.81 -4.27
N VAL A 266 -5.84 8.27 -3.15
CA VAL A 266 -6.16 8.74 -1.80
C VAL A 266 -5.04 9.67 -1.35
N SER A 267 -5.39 10.94 -1.10
CA SER A 267 -4.41 11.94 -0.67
C SER A 267 -3.78 11.58 0.66
N GLU A 268 -2.50 11.90 0.80
CA GLU A 268 -1.73 11.74 2.03
C GLU A 268 -1.49 13.10 2.71
N PRO A 269 -1.22 13.12 4.02
CA PRO A 269 -0.81 14.36 4.69
C PRO A 269 0.53 14.86 4.13
N VAL A 270 0.79 16.15 4.32
CA VAL A 270 2.08 16.75 3.94
C VAL A 270 3.22 16.02 4.65
N GLY A 271 4.17 15.52 3.89
CA GLY A 271 5.27 14.70 4.40
C GLY A 271 4.96 13.19 4.46
N GLY A 272 3.84 12.72 3.88
CA GLY A 272 3.49 11.30 3.75
C GLY A 272 2.66 10.73 4.91
N ALA A 273 2.13 9.52 4.70
CA ALA A 273 1.22 8.84 5.63
C ALA A 273 1.77 8.68 7.05
N GLN A 274 3.08 8.57 7.22
CA GLN A 274 3.77 8.44 8.52
C GLN A 274 3.71 9.71 9.37
N ARG A 275 3.39 10.85 8.79
CA ARG A 275 3.36 12.14 9.53
C ARG A 275 2.10 12.31 10.37
N ASP A 276 0.97 11.76 9.89
CA ASP A 276 -0.31 11.81 10.60
C ASP A 276 -1.15 10.57 10.27
N VAL A 277 -0.93 9.51 11.00
CA VAL A 277 -1.60 8.21 10.79
C VAL A 277 -3.12 8.31 11.00
N PRO A 278 -3.66 8.99 12.04
CA PRO A 278 -5.09 9.15 12.21
C PRO A 278 -5.76 9.89 11.05
N TRP A 279 -5.15 10.98 10.57
CA TRP A 279 -5.66 11.73 9.42
C TRP A 279 -5.64 10.87 8.16
N MET A 280 -4.53 10.16 7.92
CA MET A 280 -4.39 9.26 6.77
C MET A 280 -5.46 8.14 6.80
N ALA A 281 -5.66 7.52 7.94
CA ALA A 281 -6.68 6.48 8.11
C ALA A 281 -8.10 7.02 7.87
N ALA A 282 -8.39 8.26 8.29
CA ALA A 282 -9.67 8.92 8.02
C ALA A 282 -9.87 9.19 6.52
N GLN A 283 -8.81 9.60 5.78
CA GLN A 283 -8.88 9.76 4.32
C GLN A 283 -9.11 8.42 3.63
N LEU A 284 -8.36 7.39 4.03
CA LEU A 284 -8.53 6.04 3.52
C LEU A 284 -9.95 5.53 3.76
N LYS A 285 -10.47 5.66 4.98
CA LYS A 285 -11.85 5.27 5.32
C LYS A 285 -12.87 5.92 4.40
N ARG A 286 -12.76 7.23 4.15
CA ARG A 286 -13.62 7.94 3.19
C ARG A 286 -13.50 7.34 1.77
N GLY A 287 -12.28 7.08 1.33
CA GLY A 287 -12.04 6.43 0.04
C GLY A 287 -12.70 5.07 -0.09
N LEU A 288 -12.61 4.24 0.95
CA LEU A 288 -13.23 2.91 1.00
C LEU A 288 -14.76 2.97 1.03
N VAL A 289 -15.35 3.93 1.78
CA VAL A 289 -16.82 4.16 1.80
C VAL A 289 -17.31 4.51 0.40
N ASP A 290 -16.64 5.45 -0.27
CA ASP A 290 -17.03 5.87 -1.64
C ASP A 290 -16.91 4.71 -2.63
N ALA A 291 -15.85 3.91 -2.52
CA ALA A 291 -15.64 2.76 -3.40
C ALA A 291 -16.69 1.66 -3.16
N LEU A 292 -16.95 1.30 -1.90
CA LEU A 292 -17.96 0.29 -1.56
C LEU A 292 -19.36 0.70 -2.03
N ARG A 293 -19.76 1.95 -1.82
CA ARG A 293 -21.07 2.48 -2.25
C ARG A 293 -21.31 2.34 -3.75
N GLN A 294 -20.25 2.37 -4.57
CA GLN A 294 -20.38 2.23 -6.03
C GLN A 294 -20.69 0.81 -6.50
N ILE A 295 -20.46 -0.19 -5.64
CA ILE A 295 -20.49 -1.61 -6.02
C ILE A 295 -21.36 -2.47 -5.10
N SER A 296 -21.72 -1.99 -3.90
CA SER A 296 -22.47 -2.78 -2.90
C SER A 296 -23.87 -3.19 -3.36
N ASP A 297 -24.53 -2.36 -4.16
CA ASP A 297 -25.92 -2.58 -4.58
C ASP A 297 -26.02 -3.29 -5.94
N LEU A 298 -24.87 -3.63 -6.56
CA LEU A 298 -24.85 -4.37 -7.81
C LEU A 298 -25.27 -5.83 -7.60
N LYS A 299 -26.08 -6.34 -8.52
CA LYS A 299 -26.34 -7.78 -8.58
C LYS A 299 -25.04 -8.51 -8.92
N THR A 300 -24.88 -9.73 -8.42
CA THR A 300 -23.69 -10.56 -8.66
C THR A 300 -23.27 -10.60 -10.13
N ARG A 301 -24.21 -10.81 -11.04
CA ARG A 301 -23.94 -10.83 -12.49
C ARG A 301 -23.33 -9.51 -12.98
N ASP A 302 -23.87 -8.37 -12.56
CA ASP A 302 -23.44 -7.04 -13.00
C ASP A 302 -22.08 -6.67 -12.38
N LEU A 303 -21.82 -7.11 -11.14
CA LEU A 303 -20.54 -6.98 -10.45
C LEU A 303 -19.43 -7.74 -11.21
N LEU A 304 -19.68 -9.01 -11.55
CA LEU A 304 -18.73 -9.85 -12.27
C LEU A 304 -18.46 -9.32 -13.70
N GLU A 305 -19.51 -8.92 -14.42
CA GLU A 305 -19.37 -8.32 -15.75
C GLU A 305 -18.55 -7.03 -15.69
N ARG A 306 -18.82 -6.15 -14.72
CA ARG A 306 -18.04 -4.92 -14.51
C ARG A 306 -16.56 -5.23 -14.24
N ARG A 307 -16.27 -6.22 -13.40
CA ARG A 307 -14.89 -6.67 -13.10
C ARG A 307 -14.21 -7.22 -14.35
N TYR A 308 -14.90 -8.04 -15.10
CA TYR A 308 -14.40 -8.58 -16.37
C TYR A 308 -14.08 -7.47 -17.37
N GLN A 309 -14.99 -6.53 -17.60
CA GLN A 309 -14.77 -5.42 -18.52
C GLN A 309 -13.62 -4.51 -18.07
N ARG A 310 -13.47 -4.31 -16.75
CA ARG A 310 -12.34 -3.59 -16.20
C ARG A 310 -11.00 -4.28 -16.56
N LEU A 311 -10.88 -5.58 -16.32
CA LEU A 311 -9.67 -6.35 -16.65
C LEU A 311 -9.37 -6.32 -18.16
N ARG A 312 -10.41 -6.41 -18.99
CA ARG A 312 -10.29 -6.33 -20.44
C ARG A 312 -9.92 -4.93 -20.95
N SER A 313 -10.16 -3.89 -20.18
CA SER A 313 -9.87 -2.52 -20.56
C SER A 313 -8.41 -2.08 -20.38
N TYR A 314 -7.61 -2.88 -19.69
CA TYR A 314 -6.20 -2.57 -19.51
C TYR A 314 -5.39 -2.66 -20.82
N GLY A 315 -4.36 -1.81 -20.94
CA GLY A 315 -3.45 -1.85 -22.09
C GLY A 315 -4.01 -1.22 -23.38
N ARG A 316 -4.92 -0.25 -23.29
CA ARG A 316 -5.35 0.52 -24.47
C ARG A 316 -4.18 1.33 -25.01
N PHE A 317 -3.92 1.20 -26.31
CA PHE A 317 -2.91 1.97 -27.03
C PHE A 317 -3.50 2.43 -28.39
N ASN A 318 -2.96 3.52 -28.91
CA ASN A 318 -3.27 3.96 -30.26
C ASN A 318 -2.24 3.30 -31.21
N ASP A 319 -2.71 2.47 -32.10
CA ASP A 319 -1.88 1.94 -33.17
C ASP A 319 -1.67 3.05 -34.21
N THR A 320 -0.46 3.62 -34.23
CA THR A 320 -0.08 4.67 -35.20
C THR A 320 0.52 4.10 -36.48
N THR A 321 0.46 2.79 -36.66
CA THR A 321 1.06 2.10 -37.84
C THR A 321 0.17 2.09 -39.07
N ASP A 322 -1.09 2.59 -39.00
CA ASP A 322 -1.93 2.84 -40.17
C ASP A 322 -1.71 4.27 -40.72
N ARG A 323 -0.51 4.55 -41.28
CA ARG A 323 -0.24 5.64 -42.21
C ARG A 323 0.61 5.16 -43.37
#